data_95f88e7802b213f1cf5e0a40ba8acd20
#
_entry.id   95f88e7802b213f1cf5e0a40ba8acd20
#
_cell.length_a   1.000
_cell.length_b   1.000
_cell.length_c   1.000
_cell.angle_alpha   90.00
_cell.angle_beta   90.00
_cell.angle_gamma   90.00
#
_symmetry.space_group_name_H-M   'P 1'
#
loop_
_entity.id
_entity.type
_entity.pdbx_description
1 polymer ?
#
loop_
_entity_poly.entity_id
_entity_poly.type
_entity_poly.pdbx_seq_one_letter_code
_entity_poly.pdbx_strand_id
1 'polypeptide(L)'
;MKRDDSTKGKKVQAITHLALIALIAIGMVYCAVRMLVSCGDDEKEVTEKVKKDVYNPNNHDHREPTRSYSRILTDLQDVQIVAAQKNGINENFSREDLASGKYDVTHIASCSHYMVDELTHSSPYLVPKAAALLDDMAIAFQDSIYMRGYDRRHRFIVTSVTRTREDVKNLSRSNVNATENSCHCYATTFDITYTRFDRPASHAITDDNKLYDILMQVACDFRNSGRCYVKWEHRQKCLHITVR
;
A
#
# COMPACT_ATOMS: atom_id res chain seq x y z
N MET A 1 -62.64 -51.51 -0.66
CA MET A 1 -61.49 -51.16 0.15
C MET A 1 -60.29 -50.84 -0.74
N LYS A 2 -60.20 -49.61 -1.32
CA LYS A 2 -59.12 -49.16 -2.23
C LYS A 2 -58.85 -47.67 -1.92
N ARG A 3 -58.14 -47.38 -0.85
CA ARG A 3 -57.80 -45.96 -0.50
C ARG A 3 -56.43 -45.75 0.16
N ASP A 4 -55.49 -46.70 0.04
CA ASP A 4 -54.22 -46.56 0.81
C ASP A 4 -52.94 -46.41 -0.04
N ASP A 5 -52.99 -46.59 -1.35
CA ASP A 5 -51.77 -46.56 -2.17
C ASP A 5 -51.36 -45.16 -2.72
N SER A 6 -52.32 -44.25 -2.82
CA SER A 6 -52.09 -42.88 -3.34
C SER A 6 -51.35 -42.00 -2.35
N THR A 7 -51.54 -42.22 -1.06
CA THR A 7 -50.90 -41.42 0.00
C THR A 7 -49.46 -41.84 0.28
N LYS A 8 -49.13 -43.11 0.10
CA LYS A 8 -47.74 -43.60 0.23
C LYS A 8 -46.85 -43.08 -0.88
N GLY A 9 -47.33 -43.07 -2.13
CA GLY A 9 -46.57 -42.53 -3.26
C GLY A 9 -46.24 -41.05 -3.14
N LYS A 10 -47.19 -40.23 -2.68
CA LYS A 10 -46.99 -38.81 -2.44
C LYS A 10 -45.99 -38.51 -1.29
N LYS A 11 -45.98 -39.32 -0.24
CA LYS A 11 -45.02 -39.18 0.87
C LYS A 11 -43.61 -39.54 0.43
N VAL A 12 -43.43 -40.61 -0.34
CA VAL A 12 -42.13 -41.02 -0.87
C VAL A 12 -41.57 -39.95 -1.83
N GLN A 13 -42.41 -39.41 -2.70
CA GLN A 13 -42.01 -38.34 -3.63
C GLN A 13 -41.63 -37.03 -2.90
N ALA A 14 -42.32 -36.69 -1.83
CA ALA A 14 -41.97 -35.49 -1.01
C ALA A 14 -40.65 -35.70 -0.27
N ILE A 15 -40.35 -36.88 0.23
CA ILE A 15 -39.06 -37.18 0.90
C ILE A 15 -37.91 -37.16 -0.09
N THR A 16 -38.09 -37.66 -1.33
CA THR A 16 -37.04 -37.60 -2.36
C THR A 16 -36.76 -36.19 -2.84
N HIS A 17 -37.78 -35.32 -2.94
CA HIS A 17 -37.57 -33.90 -3.26
C HIS A 17 -36.88 -33.17 -2.13
N LEU A 18 -37.21 -33.44 -0.88
CA LEU A 18 -36.54 -32.82 0.27
C LEU A 18 -35.08 -33.22 0.36
N ALA A 19 -34.76 -34.51 0.12
CA ALA A 19 -33.40 -34.99 0.10
C ALA A 19 -32.59 -34.40 -1.06
N LEU A 20 -33.19 -34.20 -2.24
CA LEU A 20 -32.52 -33.55 -3.39
C LEU A 20 -32.21 -32.07 -3.11
N ILE A 21 -33.15 -31.35 -2.50
CA ILE A 21 -32.94 -29.94 -2.12
C ILE A 21 -31.82 -29.83 -1.07
N ALA A 22 -31.80 -30.73 -0.09
CA ALA A 22 -30.73 -30.74 0.93
C ALA A 22 -29.34 -31.01 0.31
N LEU A 23 -29.25 -31.94 -0.67
CA LEU A 23 -27.99 -32.19 -1.38
C LEU A 23 -27.52 -31.03 -2.22
N ILE A 24 -28.44 -30.31 -2.88
CA ILE A 24 -28.11 -29.10 -3.64
C ILE A 24 -27.63 -27.98 -2.71
N ALA A 25 -28.29 -27.80 -1.57
CA ALA A 25 -27.90 -26.81 -0.58
C ALA A 25 -26.48 -27.09 0.01
N ILE A 26 -26.20 -28.37 0.34
CA ILE A 26 -24.87 -28.80 0.78
C ILE A 26 -23.81 -28.57 -0.30
N GLY A 27 -24.13 -28.89 -1.56
CA GLY A 27 -23.25 -28.62 -2.69
C GLY A 27 -22.94 -27.14 -2.89
N MET A 28 -23.94 -26.26 -2.76
CA MET A 28 -23.74 -24.81 -2.84
C MET A 28 -22.87 -24.27 -1.69
N VAL A 29 -23.11 -24.74 -0.46
CA VAL A 29 -22.28 -24.36 0.69
C VAL A 29 -20.83 -24.85 0.50
N TYR A 30 -20.65 -26.07 0.02
CA TYR A 30 -19.32 -26.61 -0.27
C TYR A 30 -18.60 -25.80 -1.36
N CYS A 31 -19.29 -25.43 -2.44
CA CYS A 31 -18.72 -24.59 -3.49
C CYS A 31 -18.38 -23.17 -2.96
N ALA A 32 -19.25 -22.58 -2.14
CA ALA A 32 -19.00 -21.27 -1.53
C ALA A 32 -17.78 -21.30 -0.58
N VAL A 33 -17.67 -22.34 0.25
CA VAL A 33 -16.50 -22.55 1.12
C VAL A 33 -15.23 -22.78 0.30
N ARG A 34 -15.31 -23.56 -0.78
CA ARG A 34 -14.17 -23.77 -1.68
C ARG A 34 -13.72 -22.49 -2.38
N MET A 35 -14.67 -21.65 -2.84
CA MET A 35 -14.33 -20.34 -3.41
C MET A 35 -13.68 -19.41 -2.38
N LEU A 36 -14.18 -19.36 -1.15
CA LEU A 36 -13.59 -18.56 -0.08
C LEU A 36 -12.18 -19.03 0.31
N VAL A 37 -11.96 -20.35 0.36
CA VAL A 37 -10.64 -20.94 0.66
C VAL A 37 -9.68 -20.68 -0.51
N SER A 38 -10.12 -20.89 -1.76
CA SER A 38 -9.28 -20.65 -2.95
C SER A 38 -8.90 -19.18 -3.09
N CYS A 39 -9.83 -18.23 -2.86
CA CYS A 39 -9.49 -16.81 -2.85
C CYS A 39 -8.48 -16.45 -1.73
N GLY A 40 -8.58 -17.10 -0.56
CA GLY A 40 -7.66 -16.86 0.55
C GLY A 40 -6.26 -17.43 0.31
N ASP A 41 -6.15 -18.54 -0.38
CA ASP A 41 -4.88 -19.19 -0.70
C ASP A 41 -4.17 -18.48 -1.86
N ASP A 42 -4.90 -18.02 -2.87
CA ASP A 42 -4.37 -17.23 -3.99
C ASP A 42 -3.86 -15.86 -3.51
N GLU A 43 -4.58 -15.21 -2.58
CA GLU A 43 -4.17 -13.92 -2.01
C GLU A 43 -2.92 -14.07 -1.13
N LYS A 44 -2.80 -15.15 -0.36
CA LYS A 44 -1.61 -15.46 0.42
C LYS A 44 -0.43 -15.83 -0.47
N GLU A 45 -0.63 -16.62 -1.52
CA GLU A 45 0.44 -17.03 -2.45
C GLU A 45 0.95 -15.84 -3.26
N VAL A 46 0.06 -14.97 -3.75
CA VAL A 46 0.43 -13.74 -4.46
C VAL A 46 1.18 -12.79 -3.53
N THR A 47 0.70 -12.60 -2.27
CA THR A 47 1.35 -11.74 -1.30
C THR A 47 2.72 -12.28 -0.88
N GLU A 48 2.85 -13.60 -0.74
CA GLU A 48 4.12 -14.23 -0.38
C GLU A 48 5.11 -14.22 -1.55
N LYS A 49 4.65 -14.39 -2.79
CA LYS A 49 5.47 -14.33 -4.00
C LYS A 49 5.97 -12.90 -4.27
N VAL A 50 5.09 -11.90 -4.10
CA VAL A 50 5.47 -10.47 -4.19
C VAL A 50 6.48 -10.12 -3.09
N LYS A 51 6.32 -10.64 -1.87
CA LYS A 51 7.30 -10.46 -0.79
C LYS A 51 8.66 -11.07 -1.12
N LYS A 52 8.71 -12.25 -1.74
CA LYS A 52 9.96 -12.91 -2.16
C LYS A 52 10.68 -12.16 -3.28
N ASP A 53 9.94 -11.62 -4.23
CA ASP A 53 10.51 -10.96 -5.41
C ASP A 53 10.98 -9.52 -5.12
N VAL A 54 10.39 -8.85 -4.12
CA VAL A 54 10.67 -7.44 -3.81
C VAL A 54 11.58 -7.28 -2.60
N TYR A 55 11.49 -8.18 -1.64
CA TYR A 55 12.20 -8.07 -0.37
C TYR A 55 12.86 -9.40 0.01
N ASN A 56 14.18 -9.44 -0.04
CA ASN A 56 14.98 -10.52 0.51
C ASN A 56 15.73 -10.02 1.75
N PRO A 57 15.28 -10.33 2.97
CA PRO A 57 15.92 -9.89 4.20
C PRO A 57 17.36 -10.42 4.34
N ASN A 58 17.71 -11.49 3.63
CA ASN A 58 19.07 -12.07 3.62
C ASN A 58 19.99 -11.41 2.59
N ASN A 59 19.45 -10.59 1.69
CA ASN A 59 20.21 -9.87 0.67
C ASN A 59 20.72 -8.51 1.17
N HIS A 60 20.47 -8.20 2.44
CA HIS A 60 21.08 -7.07 3.10
C HIS A 60 22.54 -7.43 3.35
N ASP A 61 23.37 -7.07 2.39
CA ASP A 61 24.80 -7.03 2.61
C ASP A 61 25.08 -6.05 3.76
N HIS A 62 25.36 -6.58 4.94
CA HIS A 62 25.63 -5.83 6.16
C HIS A 62 26.85 -4.90 6.04
N ARG A 63 27.41 -4.81 4.87
CA ARG A 63 28.60 -4.07 4.53
C ARG A 63 28.21 -2.75 3.90
N GLU A 64 27.84 -1.77 4.51
CA GLU A 64 27.99 -0.39 4.06
C GLU A 64 27.15 0.62 4.87
N PRO A 65 27.63 1.07 6.02
CA PRO A 65 27.17 2.34 6.58
C PRO A 65 27.60 3.56 5.75
N THR A 66 28.32 3.35 4.63
CA THR A 66 28.96 4.41 3.83
C THR A 66 28.31 4.69 2.48
N ARG A 67 27.22 4.00 2.09
CA ARG A 67 26.49 4.36 0.89
C ARG A 67 25.81 5.70 1.09
N SER A 68 26.25 6.70 0.36
CA SER A 68 25.50 7.96 0.25
C SER A 68 24.21 7.69 -0.53
N TYR A 69 23.12 7.37 0.15
CA TYR A 69 21.81 7.15 -0.47
C TYR A 69 21.37 8.33 -1.33
N SER A 70 21.83 9.54 -1.00
CA SER A 70 21.64 10.74 -1.82
C SER A 70 22.27 10.63 -3.23
N ARG A 71 23.23 9.72 -3.44
CA ARG A 71 23.82 9.45 -4.77
C ARG A 71 23.17 8.27 -5.49
N ILE A 72 22.40 7.46 -4.78
CA ILE A 72 21.73 6.26 -5.32
C ILE A 72 20.28 6.59 -5.67
N LEU A 73 19.56 7.24 -4.74
CA LEU A 73 18.15 7.57 -4.88
C LEU A 73 18.00 8.96 -5.53
N THR A 74 18.25 9.01 -6.84
CA THR A 74 18.39 10.26 -7.62
C THR A 74 17.46 10.30 -8.83
N ASP A 75 16.34 9.56 -8.82
CA ASP A 75 15.44 9.55 -9.97
C ASP A 75 14.93 10.95 -10.28
N LEU A 76 15.10 11.35 -11.54
CA LEU A 76 14.84 12.71 -12.00
C LEU A 76 13.31 12.99 -12.04
N GLN A 77 12.96 14.25 -11.91
CA GLN A 77 11.57 14.70 -11.94
C GLN A 77 10.87 14.40 -13.26
N ASP A 78 11.59 14.48 -14.39
CA ASP A 78 11.07 14.24 -15.73
C ASP A 78 10.59 12.80 -15.93
N VAL A 79 11.33 11.81 -15.43
CA VAL A 79 10.90 10.40 -15.51
C VAL A 79 9.76 10.10 -14.55
N GLN A 80 9.74 10.75 -13.39
CA GLN A 80 8.68 10.58 -12.41
C GLN A 80 7.36 11.19 -12.89
N ILE A 81 7.39 12.37 -13.52
CA ILE A 81 6.16 13.01 -14.02
C ILE A 81 5.51 12.19 -15.15
N VAL A 82 6.31 11.60 -16.04
CA VAL A 82 5.80 10.69 -17.08
C VAL A 82 5.11 9.47 -16.46
N ALA A 83 5.71 8.88 -15.43
CA ALA A 83 5.10 7.76 -14.72
C ALA A 83 3.82 8.17 -13.98
N ALA A 84 3.83 9.34 -13.34
CA ALA A 84 2.69 9.89 -12.63
C ALA A 84 1.50 10.13 -13.58
N GLN A 85 1.75 10.73 -14.73
CA GLN A 85 0.73 10.96 -15.77
C GLN A 85 0.16 9.65 -16.33
N LYS A 86 1.00 8.64 -16.52
CA LYS A 86 0.60 7.34 -17.05
C LYS A 86 -0.26 6.52 -16.08
N ASN A 87 0.08 6.55 -14.80
CA ASN A 87 -0.50 5.66 -13.79
C ASN A 87 -1.54 6.36 -12.91
N GLY A 88 -1.67 7.67 -13.00
CA GLY A 88 -2.48 8.48 -12.11
C GLY A 88 -3.82 8.91 -12.67
N ILE A 89 -4.49 9.75 -11.89
CA ILE A 89 -5.73 10.43 -12.29
C ILE A 89 -5.40 11.72 -13.05
N ASN A 90 -6.42 12.31 -13.70
CA ASN A 90 -6.30 13.64 -14.30
C ASN A 90 -5.97 14.68 -13.21
N GLU A 91 -5.04 15.57 -13.48
CA GLU A 91 -4.53 16.57 -12.52
C GLU A 91 -5.52 17.70 -12.15
N ASN A 92 -6.65 17.82 -12.88
CA ASN A 92 -7.66 18.85 -12.67
C ASN A 92 -8.79 18.30 -11.78
N PHE A 93 -8.54 18.21 -10.49
CA PHE A 93 -9.50 17.78 -9.47
C PHE A 93 -9.45 18.72 -8.26
N SER A 94 -10.55 18.73 -7.51
CA SER A 94 -10.63 19.38 -6.20
C SER A 94 -10.44 18.35 -5.07
N ARG A 95 -10.30 18.82 -3.83
CA ARG A 95 -10.26 17.93 -2.66
C ARG A 95 -11.59 17.17 -2.47
N GLU A 96 -12.71 17.83 -2.78
CA GLU A 96 -14.05 17.26 -2.76
C GLU A 96 -14.21 16.17 -3.80
N ASP A 97 -13.65 16.35 -5.00
CA ASP A 97 -13.65 15.33 -6.05
C ASP A 97 -12.98 14.03 -5.59
N LEU A 98 -11.86 14.12 -4.84
CA LEU A 98 -11.17 12.94 -4.28
C LEU A 98 -12.04 12.24 -3.23
N ALA A 99 -12.73 13.01 -2.38
CA ALA A 99 -13.56 12.46 -1.30
C ALA A 99 -14.91 11.90 -1.80
N SER A 100 -15.40 12.36 -2.96
CA SER A 100 -16.73 12.00 -3.49
C SER A 100 -16.80 10.63 -4.18
N GLY A 101 -15.65 9.97 -4.40
CA GLY A 101 -15.58 8.74 -5.19
C GLY A 101 -15.62 8.96 -6.70
N LYS A 102 -15.45 10.19 -7.19
CA LYS A 102 -15.37 10.51 -8.61
C LYS A 102 -14.17 9.87 -9.30
N TYR A 103 -13.11 9.65 -8.57
CA TYR A 103 -11.89 9.01 -9.04
C TYR A 103 -11.65 7.69 -8.31
N ASP A 104 -11.04 6.73 -8.98
CA ASP A 104 -10.57 5.49 -8.36
C ASP A 104 -9.30 5.79 -7.54
N VAL A 105 -9.52 6.20 -6.30
CA VAL A 105 -8.47 6.50 -5.33
C VAL A 105 -8.80 5.89 -3.96
N THR A 106 -7.78 5.44 -3.27
CA THR A 106 -7.84 4.87 -1.94
C THR A 106 -7.52 5.95 -0.91
N HIS A 107 -8.37 6.13 0.09
CA HIS A 107 -8.07 6.97 1.24
C HIS A 107 -7.05 6.27 2.12
N ILE A 108 -5.93 6.95 2.44
CA ILE A 108 -4.91 6.45 3.37
C ILE A 108 -5.02 7.16 4.72
N ALA A 109 -4.79 6.42 5.79
CA ALA A 109 -4.79 6.93 7.16
C ALA A 109 -3.71 6.23 7.97
N SER A 110 -3.33 6.81 9.10
CA SER A 110 -2.42 6.14 10.04
C SER A 110 -2.97 4.78 10.43
N CYS A 111 -2.11 3.76 10.37
CA CYS A 111 -2.46 2.38 10.63
C CYS A 111 -1.35 1.67 11.43
N SER A 112 -1.42 0.35 11.57
CA SER A 112 -0.38 -0.44 12.25
C SER A 112 0.99 -0.41 11.56
N HIS A 113 1.05 -0.03 10.28
CA HIS A 113 2.25 -0.13 9.45
C HIS A 113 2.95 1.20 9.21
N TYR A 114 2.21 2.30 9.11
CA TYR A 114 2.76 3.65 8.92
C TYR A 114 1.90 4.70 9.62
N MET A 115 2.50 5.87 9.85
CA MET A 115 1.81 7.08 10.29
C MET A 115 1.60 8.02 9.11
N VAL A 116 0.51 8.76 9.12
CA VAL A 116 0.27 9.90 8.23
C VAL A 116 0.25 11.16 9.08
N ASP A 117 1.11 12.10 8.74
CA ASP A 117 1.15 13.42 9.38
C ASP A 117 -0.11 14.23 9.13
N GLU A 118 -0.27 15.33 9.83
CA GLU A 118 -1.25 16.35 9.47
C GLU A 118 -0.94 16.93 8.09
N LEU A 119 -1.83 16.68 7.12
CA LEU A 119 -1.66 17.05 5.72
C LEU A 119 -2.26 18.44 5.44
N THR A 120 -1.48 19.49 5.62
CA THR A 120 -1.93 20.87 5.41
C THR A 120 -2.04 21.27 3.93
N HIS A 121 -1.13 20.74 3.08
CA HIS A 121 -1.00 21.06 1.66
C HIS A 121 -1.12 19.84 0.76
N SER A 122 -1.78 18.79 1.22
CA SER A 122 -2.08 17.59 0.43
C SER A 122 -3.29 16.87 0.98
N SER A 123 -3.88 15.97 0.20
CA SER A 123 -5.05 15.17 0.54
C SER A 123 -4.67 13.71 0.66
N PRO A 124 -5.22 12.95 1.63
CA PRO A 124 -4.81 11.58 1.93
C PRO A 124 -5.40 10.55 0.96
N TYR A 125 -5.19 10.72 -0.32
CA TYR A 125 -5.71 9.83 -1.37
C TYR A 125 -4.59 9.42 -2.33
N LEU A 126 -4.56 8.16 -2.70
CA LEU A 126 -3.66 7.59 -3.71
C LEU A 126 -4.44 6.70 -4.67
N VAL A 127 -3.99 6.59 -5.91
CA VAL A 127 -4.50 5.51 -6.78
C VAL A 127 -4.21 4.16 -6.14
N PRO A 128 -5.04 3.11 -6.38
CA PRO A 128 -4.89 1.81 -5.70
C PRO A 128 -3.47 1.23 -5.78
N LYS A 129 -2.83 1.37 -6.94
CA LYS A 129 -1.45 0.90 -7.14
C LYS A 129 -0.42 1.62 -6.25
N ALA A 130 -0.59 2.92 -6.01
CA ALA A 130 0.30 3.70 -5.16
C ALA A 130 0.01 3.45 -3.66
N ALA A 131 -1.25 3.24 -3.28
CA ALA A 131 -1.63 2.83 -1.94
C ALA A 131 -1.04 1.45 -1.59
N ALA A 132 -1.17 0.47 -2.49
CA ALA A 132 -0.56 -0.85 -2.33
C ALA A 132 0.97 -0.79 -2.23
N LEU A 133 1.63 0.09 -3.01
CA LEU A 133 3.06 0.32 -2.89
C LEU A 133 3.45 0.85 -1.50
N LEU A 134 2.69 1.82 -0.97
CA LEU A 134 2.91 2.37 0.36
C LEU A 134 2.77 1.30 1.45
N ASP A 135 1.71 0.49 1.39
CA ASP A 135 1.46 -0.60 2.33
C ASP A 135 2.59 -1.64 2.29
N ASP A 136 2.99 -2.08 1.10
CA ASP A 136 4.07 -3.06 0.93
C ASP A 136 5.42 -2.54 1.45
N MET A 137 5.74 -1.27 1.19
CA MET A 137 6.95 -0.63 1.73
C MET A 137 6.92 -0.56 3.26
N ALA A 138 5.76 -0.29 3.85
CA ALA A 138 5.61 -0.21 5.30
C ALA A 138 5.75 -1.59 5.97
N ILE A 139 5.17 -2.62 5.38
CA ILE A 139 5.34 -4.00 5.82
C ILE A 139 6.81 -4.42 5.71
N ALA A 140 7.46 -4.16 4.58
CA ALA A 140 8.87 -4.48 4.37
C ALA A 140 9.79 -3.75 5.36
N PHE A 141 9.49 -2.49 5.69
CA PHE A 141 10.19 -1.72 6.69
C PHE A 141 10.09 -2.36 8.08
N GLN A 142 8.88 -2.74 8.52
CA GLN A 142 8.64 -3.40 9.80
C GLN A 142 9.27 -4.79 9.87
N ASP A 143 9.20 -5.57 8.79
CA ASP A 143 9.85 -6.88 8.70
C ASP A 143 11.37 -6.74 8.78
N SER A 144 11.95 -5.72 8.13
CA SER A 144 13.38 -5.42 8.21
C SER A 144 13.84 -5.06 9.63
N ILE A 145 13.04 -4.29 10.34
CA ILE A 145 13.27 -3.92 11.74
C ILE A 145 13.29 -5.18 12.62
N TYR A 146 12.25 -6.03 12.46
CA TYR A 146 12.11 -7.27 13.22
C TYR A 146 13.26 -8.24 12.96
N MET A 147 13.65 -8.44 11.71
CA MET A 147 14.76 -9.32 11.34
C MET A 147 16.11 -8.89 11.91
N ARG A 148 16.26 -7.62 12.28
CA ARG A 148 17.44 -7.08 12.97
C ARG A 148 17.32 -7.08 14.49
N GLY A 149 16.29 -7.73 15.04
CA GLY A 149 16.07 -7.86 16.47
C GLY A 149 15.50 -6.61 17.15
N TYR A 150 14.91 -5.68 16.39
CA TYR A 150 14.27 -4.48 16.92
C TYR A 150 12.75 -4.64 17.02
N ASP A 151 12.11 -3.70 17.73
CA ASP A 151 10.65 -3.71 17.89
C ASP A 151 9.97 -3.39 16.57
N ARG A 152 9.20 -4.36 16.04
CA ARG A 152 8.46 -4.27 14.78
C ARG A 152 7.45 -3.12 14.72
N ARG A 153 7.03 -2.58 15.86
CA ARG A 153 6.00 -1.51 15.95
C ARG A 153 6.49 -0.13 15.56
N HIS A 154 7.78 0.04 15.24
CA HIS A 154 8.25 1.29 14.63
C HIS A 154 7.59 1.50 13.27
N ARG A 155 7.21 2.74 12.99
CA ARG A 155 6.57 3.13 11.74
C ARG A 155 7.28 4.32 11.12
N PHE A 156 7.39 4.35 9.81
CA PHE A 156 7.77 5.58 9.13
C PHE A 156 6.57 6.52 9.03
N ILE A 157 6.82 7.78 8.69
CA ILE A 157 5.81 8.84 8.67
C ILE A 157 5.68 9.40 7.27
N VAL A 158 4.47 9.33 6.71
CA VAL A 158 4.08 9.94 5.44
C VAL A 158 3.79 11.41 5.68
N THR A 159 4.45 12.30 4.97
CA THR A 159 4.39 13.76 5.18
C THR A 159 3.69 14.52 4.07
N SER A 160 3.51 13.90 2.92
CA SER A 160 2.76 14.49 1.80
C SER A 160 2.21 13.39 0.90
N VAL A 161 1.07 13.65 0.28
CA VAL A 161 0.39 12.73 -0.60
C VAL A 161 -0.12 13.50 -1.83
N THR A 162 -1.35 13.33 -2.23
CA THR A 162 -1.94 13.96 -3.41
C THR A 162 -2.19 15.45 -3.19
N ARG A 163 -1.81 16.27 -4.15
CA ARG A 163 -2.00 17.72 -4.15
C ARG A 163 -2.89 18.15 -5.29
N THR A 164 -3.84 19.04 -5.01
CA THR A 164 -4.54 19.77 -6.07
C THR A 164 -3.61 20.79 -6.73
N ARG A 165 -3.98 21.29 -7.88
CA ARG A 165 -3.28 22.43 -8.51
C ARG A 165 -3.27 23.68 -7.61
N GLU A 166 -4.35 23.88 -6.84
CA GLU A 166 -4.43 24.96 -5.85
C GLU A 166 -3.46 24.75 -4.69
N ASP A 167 -3.34 23.54 -4.15
CA ASP A 167 -2.35 23.22 -3.12
C ASP A 167 -0.93 23.53 -3.58
N VAL A 168 -0.58 23.14 -4.81
CA VAL A 168 0.73 23.42 -5.41
C VAL A 168 0.95 24.92 -5.56
N LYS A 169 -0.04 25.66 -6.05
CA LYS A 169 0.03 27.12 -6.17
C LYS A 169 0.18 27.83 -4.82
N ASN A 170 -0.53 27.36 -3.80
CA ASN A 170 -0.41 27.93 -2.45
C ASN A 170 0.95 27.59 -1.83
N LEU A 171 1.45 26.39 -2.04
CA LEU A 171 2.78 25.98 -1.58
C LEU A 171 3.90 26.76 -2.28
N SER A 172 3.78 27.04 -3.58
CA SER A 172 4.79 27.80 -4.35
C SER A 172 4.94 29.25 -3.88
N ARG A 173 3.91 29.84 -3.30
CA ARG A 173 3.98 31.19 -2.70
C ARG A 173 4.87 31.26 -1.46
N SER A 174 4.97 30.14 -0.74
CA SER A 174 5.77 30.00 0.49
C SER A 174 7.05 29.18 0.29
N ASN A 175 7.15 28.40 -0.79
CA ASN A 175 8.25 27.50 -1.06
C ASN A 175 8.68 27.56 -2.54
N VAL A 176 9.82 28.20 -2.80
CA VAL A 176 10.40 28.39 -4.14
C VAL A 176 10.71 27.05 -4.87
N ASN A 177 10.72 25.94 -4.15
CA ASN A 177 10.97 24.60 -4.73
C ASN A 177 9.70 23.87 -5.19
N ALA A 178 8.50 24.43 -4.97
CA ALA A 178 7.27 23.87 -5.48
C ALA A 178 7.19 24.14 -6.99
N THR A 179 7.33 23.10 -7.80
CA THR A 179 7.20 23.20 -9.25
C THR A 179 5.74 23.07 -9.66
N GLU A 180 5.31 23.83 -10.68
CA GLU A 180 3.94 23.74 -11.23
C GLU A 180 3.61 22.33 -11.73
N ASN A 181 4.62 21.57 -12.19
CA ASN A 181 4.50 20.17 -12.64
C ASN A 181 4.86 19.20 -11.52
N SER A 182 4.02 19.09 -10.52
CA SER A 182 4.23 18.19 -9.39
C SER A 182 3.64 16.80 -9.66
N CYS A 183 4.42 15.73 -9.41
CA CYS A 183 3.95 14.34 -9.48
C CYS A 183 2.79 14.07 -8.50
N HIS A 184 2.70 14.81 -7.40
CA HIS A 184 1.59 14.72 -6.45
C HIS A 184 0.24 15.09 -7.04
N CYS A 185 0.19 15.79 -8.19
CA CYS A 185 -1.07 16.15 -8.84
C CYS A 185 -1.74 14.97 -9.58
N TYR A 186 -1.19 13.76 -9.51
CA TYR A 186 -1.72 12.59 -10.21
C TYR A 186 -2.13 11.45 -9.28
N ALA A 187 -2.10 11.66 -7.96
CA ALA A 187 -2.40 10.67 -6.92
C ALA A 187 -1.51 9.42 -6.96
N THR A 188 -0.30 9.53 -7.49
CA THR A 188 0.66 8.43 -7.66
C THR A 188 1.89 8.54 -6.78
N THR A 189 1.97 9.60 -5.99
CA THR A 189 3.20 10.05 -5.33
C THR A 189 2.95 10.35 -3.87
N PHE A 190 3.87 9.92 -3.02
CA PHE A 190 3.89 10.22 -1.59
C PHE A 190 5.30 10.50 -1.09
N ASP A 191 5.41 11.31 -0.04
CA ASP A 191 6.66 11.64 0.62
C ASP A 191 6.74 10.96 1.99
N ILE A 192 7.87 10.32 2.29
CA ILE A 192 8.16 9.72 3.60
C ILE A 192 9.34 10.49 4.20
N THR A 193 9.16 11.06 5.41
CA THR A 193 10.30 11.67 6.10
C THR A 193 11.31 10.62 6.55
N TYR A 194 12.59 10.95 6.44
CA TYR A 194 13.69 10.09 6.89
C TYR A 194 14.39 10.64 8.14
N THR A 195 13.87 11.72 8.74
CA THR A 195 14.49 12.37 9.90
C THR A 195 13.78 12.07 11.22
N ARG A 196 12.61 11.45 11.16
CA ARG A 196 11.82 11.08 12.33
C ARG A 196 10.96 9.86 12.03
N PHE A 197 10.74 9.08 13.08
CA PHE A 197 9.97 7.84 13.03
C PHE A 197 8.98 7.82 14.19
N ASP A 198 7.85 7.20 13.98
CA ASP A 198 6.94 6.88 15.08
C ASP A 198 7.46 5.67 15.84
N ARG A 199 7.50 5.77 17.14
CA ARG A 199 8.11 4.78 18.03
C ARG A 199 7.09 4.19 18.99
N PRO A 200 7.18 2.88 19.29
CA PRO A 200 6.37 2.29 20.34
C PRO A 200 6.72 2.91 21.71
N ALA A 201 5.72 3.04 22.57
CA ALA A 201 5.90 3.53 23.94
C ALA A 201 6.78 2.61 24.82
N SER A 202 7.06 1.39 24.41
CA SER A 202 7.94 0.45 25.10
C SER A 202 9.41 0.75 24.81
N HIS A 203 10.26 0.53 25.81
CA HIS A 203 11.65 0.98 25.90
C HIS A 203 12.70 0.35 24.92
N ALA A 204 12.29 -0.42 23.92
CA ALA A 204 13.20 -0.92 22.90
C ALA A 204 13.51 0.21 21.90
N ILE A 205 14.35 1.17 22.31
CA ILE A 205 14.71 2.33 21.49
C ILE A 205 15.69 1.88 20.43
N THR A 206 15.25 1.83 19.20
CA THR A 206 16.13 1.74 18.04
C THR A 206 16.67 3.12 17.72
N ASP A 207 17.97 3.23 17.46
CA ASP A 207 18.61 4.47 17.02
C ASP A 207 18.01 4.94 15.69
N ASP A 208 17.71 6.23 15.57
CA ASP A 208 17.16 6.84 14.34
C ASP A 208 18.05 6.59 13.11
N ASN A 209 19.38 6.53 13.29
CA ASN A 209 20.30 6.20 12.19
C ASN A 209 20.06 4.78 11.66
N LYS A 210 19.73 3.83 12.52
CA LYS A 210 19.41 2.45 12.12
C LYS A 210 18.05 2.39 11.39
N LEU A 211 17.06 3.12 11.87
CA LEU A 211 15.76 3.22 11.20
C LEU A 211 15.90 3.91 9.84
N TYR A 212 16.73 4.95 9.76
CA TYR A 212 17.09 5.60 8.51
C TYR A 212 17.71 4.62 7.52
N ASP A 213 18.73 3.87 7.92
CA ASP A 213 19.39 2.90 7.05
C ASP A 213 18.45 1.81 6.56
N ILE A 214 17.55 1.32 7.42
CA ILE A 214 16.53 0.34 7.05
C ILE A 214 15.56 0.94 6.02
N LEU A 215 15.05 2.17 6.25
CA LEU A 215 14.15 2.84 5.33
C LEU A 215 14.80 3.04 3.94
N MET A 216 16.07 3.49 3.93
CA MET A 216 16.82 3.69 2.69
C MET A 216 17.01 2.38 1.94
N GLN A 217 17.32 1.28 2.64
CA GLN A 217 17.46 -0.04 2.02
C GLN A 217 16.15 -0.50 1.39
N VAL A 218 15.05 -0.40 2.12
CA VAL A 218 13.71 -0.73 1.59
C VAL A 218 13.40 0.10 0.35
N ALA A 219 13.65 1.41 0.39
CA ALA A 219 13.44 2.28 -0.77
C ALA A 219 14.30 1.87 -1.99
N CYS A 220 15.56 1.47 -1.75
CA CYS A 220 16.43 0.94 -2.82
C CYS A 220 15.89 -0.36 -3.41
N ASP A 221 15.40 -1.28 -2.57
CA ASP A 221 14.89 -2.58 -3.01
C ASP A 221 13.62 -2.40 -3.88
N PHE A 222 12.69 -1.56 -3.45
CA PHE A 222 11.48 -1.25 -4.22
C PHE A 222 11.78 -0.51 -5.53
N ARG A 223 12.73 0.41 -5.52
CA ARG A 223 13.21 1.08 -6.72
C ARG A 223 13.88 0.10 -7.70
N ASN A 224 14.76 -0.76 -7.21
CA ASN A 224 15.50 -1.73 -8.02
C ASN A 224 14.59 -2.82 -8.60
N SER A 225 13.50 -3.19 -7.91
CA SER A 225 12.47 -4.09 -8.44
C SER A 225 11.60 -3.45 -9.52
N GLY A 226 11.79 -2.16 -9.81
CA GLY A 226 11.02 -1.44 -10.83
C GLY A 226 9.61 -1.03 -10.39
N ARG A 227 9.26 -1.12 -9.10
CA ARG A 227 7.94 -0.77 -8.59
C ARG A 227 7.71 0.73 -8.45
N CYS A 228 8.77 1.48 -8.22
CA CYS A 228 8.70 2.94 -8.05
C CYS A 228 9.97 3.63 -8.54
N TYR A 229 9.86 4.92 -8.69
CA TYR A 229 10.96 5.86 -8.69
C TYR A 229 11.12 6.45 -7.30
N VAL A 230 12.37 6.73 -6.89
CA VAL A 230 12.67 7.30 -5.57
C VAL A 230 13.70 8.41 -5.71
N LYS A 231 13.38 9.56 -5.14
CA LYS A 231 14.31 10.69 -5.03
C LYS A 231 14.53 11.06 -3.56
N TRP A 232 15.78 11.09 -3.16
CA TRP A 232 16.18 11.59 -1.85
C TRP A 232 16.21 13.12 -1.87
N GLU A 233 15.29 13.76 -1.14
CA GLU A 233 15.13 15.22 -1.13
C GLU A 233 15.83 15.85 0.09
N HIS A 234 16.97 16.48 -0.16
CA HIS A 234 17.78 17.08 0.90
C HIS A 234 17.05 18.21 1.65
N ARG A 235 16.40 19.10 0.90
CA ARG A 235 15.76 20.30 1.49
C ARG A 235 14.49 19.95 2.26
N GLN A 236 13.70 19.03 1.73
CA GLN A 236 12.42 18.61 2.33
C GLN A 236 12.59 17.51 3.36
N LYS A 237 13.81 16.90 3.44
CA LYS A 237 14.11 15.82 4.36
C LYS A 237 13.17 14.61 4.21
N CYS A 238 12.84 14.26 2.96
CA CYS A 238 11.96 13.15 2.64
C CYS A 238 12.49 12.32 1.47
N LEU A 239 11.96 11.12 1.35
CA LEU A 239 11.97 10.32 0.14
C LEU A 239 10.72 10.67 -0.67
N HIS A 240 10.90 11.19 -1.87
CA HIS A 240 9.85 11.43 -2.85
C HIS A 240 9.67 10.19 -3.70
N ILE A 241 8.52 9.52 -3.62
CA ILE A 241 8.28 8.20 -4.17
C ILE A 241 7.09 8.24 -5.12
N THR A 242 7.33 7.86 -6.39
CA THR A 242 6.31 7.82 -7.45
C THR A 242 6.16 6.39 -7.97
N VAL A 243 4.94 5.83 -8.00
CA VAL A 243 4.68 4.48 -8.54
C VAL A 243 4.98 4.40 -10.03
N ARG A 244 5.54 3.23 -10.46
CA ARG A 244 5.87 2.96 -11.88
C ARG A 244 4.80 2.18 -12.58
#